data_e215666456326ef01eb2ba8072a8f50d
#
_entry.id   e215666456326ef01eb2ba8072a8f50d
#
_cell.length_a   1.000
_cell.length_b   1.000
_cell.length_c   1.000
_cell.angle_alpha   90.00
_cell.angle_beta   90.00
_cell.angle_gamma   90.00
#
_symmetry.space_group_name_H-M   'P 1'
#
loop_
_entity.id
_entity.type
_entity.pdbx_description
1 polymer ?
#
loop_
_entity_poly.entity_id
_entity_poly.type
_entity_poly.pdbx_seq_one_letter_code
_entity_poly.pdbx_strand_id
1 'polypeptide(L)'
;MPSPAPASSLVLLASVLKPVDDTRMRGKFARTLAGLGVRVAVAGQASAATRPGTGAALYPIFSGARLSLGRLLAQVRYWRLLRRLRPDLVIVHAPELLPLTLLWRALGRGRQFVYDIRENYALNVGTQQVYRGLTKRALAAGLRWVEGAAARRAAAVLLAEASYADELPFLQALPPGRVLLLENKYQPAPGEALPPLARPVPAATEPLRLLFSGTISELNGVWEAIALTRALRAAWPGGAALTIIGFCQQPDLLRELQATAAAESAWLTLVGGAALVPHARIVAEMGRSHLGLLPYQPHPSTARCRPTKLFEYLAHGLPVLVPGNPLWASVVQAHGAGLVVNFAEPARAAAAVAAALPTARFYPAGVPADPVLWAGEGKKLGDLLESLGLGPTFAAPLA
;
A
#
# COMPACT_ATOMS: atom_id res chain seq x y z
N MET A 1 -42.43 19.15 15.04
CA MET A 1 -41.64 18.82 13.86
C MET A 1 -40.34 18.22 14.34
N PRO A 2 -39.97 17.00 13.96
CA PRO A 2 -38.65 16.47 14.32
C PRO A 2 -37.58 17.36 13.73
N SER A 3 -36.60 17.76 14.55
CA SER A 3 -35.43 18.52 14.12
C SER A 3 -34.72 17.74 12.98
N PRO A 4 -34.34 18.37 11.87
CA PRO A 4 -33.65 17.65 10.79
C PRO A 4 -32.38 17.02 11.38
N ALA A 5 -32.20 15.74 11.13
CA ALA A 5 -30.96 15.03 11.50
C ALA A 5 -29.76 15.86 11.03
N PRO A 6 -28.72 16.05 11.86
CA PRO A 6 -27.57 16.83 11.49
C PRO A 6 -26.97 16.22 10.20
N ALA A 7 -26.73 17.09 9.19
CA ALA A 7 -26.21 16.67 7.91
C ALA A 7 -24.85 15.96 8.14
N SER A 8 -24.73 14.70 7.71
CA SER A 8 -23.51 13.93 7.86
C SER A 8 -22.34 14.66 7.18
N SER A 9 -21.21 14.81 7.88
CA SER A 9 -20.01 15.49 7.37
C SER A 9 -19.55 14.88 6.04
N LEU A 10 -19.01 15.71 5.15
CA LEU A 10 -18.45 15.28 3.86
C LEU A 10 -16.93 15.34 3.89
N VAL A 11 -16.28 14.21 3.67
CA VAL A 11 -14.84 14.09 3.53
C VAL A 11 -14.47 13.85 2.07
N LEU A 12 -13.54 14.67 1.53
CA LEU A 12 -12.97 14.50 0.20
C LEU A 12 -11.55 13.89 0.32
N LEU A 13 -11.36 12.70 -0.22
CA LEU A 13 -10.05 12.07 -0.43
C LEU A 13 -9.54 12.47 -1.82
N ALA A 14 -8.34 13.06 -1.92
CA ALA A 14 -7.87 13.62 -3.17
C ALA A 14 -6.45 13.24 -3.53
N SER A 15 -6.26 12.75 -4.77
CA SER A 15 -4.97 12.53 -5.43
C SER A 15 -5.09 12.90 -6.91
N VAL A 16 -3.95 13.05 -7.61
CA VAL A 16 -3.95 13.21 -9.09
C VAL A 16 -3.62 11.90 -9.77
N LEU A 17 -2.51 11.28 -9.37
CA LEU A 17 -1.95 10.11 -10.07
C LEU A 17 -2.42 8.75 -9.51
N LYS A 18 -3.05 8.73 -8.35
CA LYS A 18 -3.64 7.49 -7.83
C LYS A 18 -5.05 7.35 -8.39
N PRO A 19 -5.45 6.15 -8.84
CA PRO A 19 -6.79 5.95 -9.40
C PRO A 19 -7.87 6.16 -8.32
N VAL A 20 -9.09 6.48 -8.75
CA VAL A 20 -10.24 6.68 -7.84
C VAL A 20 -10.61 5.42 -7.05
N ASP A 21 -10.19 4.25 -7.51
CA ASP A 21 -10.33 2.94 -6.84
C ASP A 21 -9.06 2.49 -6.12
N ASP A 22 -8.10 3.41 -5.90
CA ASP A 22 -6.86 3.14 -5.15
C ASP A 22 -7.14 2.43 -3.80
N THR A 23 -6.35 1.42 -3.49
CA THR A 23 -6.54 0.57 -2.31
C THR A 23 -6.47 1.34 -1.00
N ARG A 24 -5.61 2.37 -0.87
CA ARG A 24 -5.52 3.17 0.35
C ARG A 24 -6.66 4.18 0.43
N MET A 25 -6.95 4.91 -0.65
CA MET A 25 -8.01 5.90 -0.66
C MET A 25 -9.40 5.26 -0.55
N ARG A 26 -9.76 4.40 -1.51
CA ARG A 26 -11.10 3.78 -1.56
C ARG A 26 -11.20 2.56 -0.66
N GLY A 27 -10.22 1.66 -0.74
CA GLY A 27 -10.26 0.38 -0.04
C GLY A 27 -10.15 0.50 1.47
N LYS A 28 -9.40 1.49 1.97
CA LYS A 28 -9.11 1.69 3.38
C LYS A 28 -9.83 2.94 3.92
N PHE A 29 -9.39 4.13 3.54
CA PHE A 29 -9.94 5.39 4.09
C PHE A 29 -11.44 5.53 3.82
N ALA A 30 -11.88 5.50 2.56
CA ALA A 30 -13.29 5.71 2.23
C ALA A 30 -14.20 4.68 2.89
N ARG A 31 -13.76 3.41 2.92
CA ARG A 31 -14.53 2.34 3.56
C ARG A 31 -14.63 2.52 5.07
N THR A 32 -13.53 2.90 5.74
CA THR A 32 -13.54 3.20 7.19
C THR A 32 -14.47 4.38 7.49
N LEU A 33 -14.33 5.49 6.75
CA LEU A 33 -15.13 6.69 6.94
C LEU A 33 -16.63 6.46 6.69
N ALA A 34 -16.97 5.72 5.62
CA ALA A 34 -18.34 5.34 5.33
C ALA A 34 -18.93 4.44 6.42
N GLY A 35 -18.13 3.51 6.98
CA GLY A 35 -18.52 2.69 8.14
C GLY A 35 -18.79 3.48 9.40
N LEU A 36 -18.20 4.68 9.52
CA LEU A 36 -18.45 5.65 10.59
C LEU A 36 -19.63 6.61 10.28
N GLY A 37 -20.38 6.38 9.19
CA GLY A 37 -21.54 7.22 8.83
C GLY A 37 -21.15 8.55 8.14
N VAL A 38 -19.89 8.75 7.76
CA VAL A 38 -19.40 9.94 7.08
C VAL A 38 -19.61 9.81 5.57
N ARG A 39 -20.11 10.86 4.92
CA ARG A 39 -20.18 10.91 3.45
C ARG A 39 -18.80 11.08 2.87
N VAL A 40 -18.44 10.26 1.87
CA VAL A 40 -17.11 10.26 1.29
C VAL A 40 -17.17 10.52 -0.22
N ALA A 41 -16.28 11.41 -0.67
CA ALA A 41 -15.98 11.63 -2.08
C ALA A 41 -14.51 11.29 -2.34
N VAL A 42 -14.21 10.64 -3.46
CA VAL A 42 -12.85 10.29 -3.87
C VAL A 42 -12.54 10.93 -5.22
N ALA A 43 -11.50 11.77 -5.25
CA ALA A 43 -10.98 12.39 -6.47
C ALA A 43 -9.62 11.77 -6.83
N GLY A 44 -9.46 11.36 -8.09
CA GLY A 44 -8.24 10.68 -8.53
C GLY A 44 -8.13 10.56 -10.04
N GLN A 45 -7.20 9.70 -10.48
CA GLN A 45 -7.09 9.31 -11.89
C GLN A 45 -8.29 8.44 -12.28
N ALA A 46 -8.77 8.57 -13.50
CA ALA A 46 -9.79 7.68 -14.05
C ALA A 46 -9.30 6.22 -14.02
N SER A 47 -10.19 5.31 -13.65
CA SER A 47 -9.94 3.87 -13.66
C SER A 47 -11.04 3.15 -14.44
N ALA A 48 -10.67 2.11 -15.17
CA ALA A 48 -11.61 1.25 -15.89
C ALA A 48 -12.51 0.43 -14.93
N ALA A 49 -12.06 0.24 -13.69
CA ALA A 49 -12.77 -0.51 -12.66
C ALA A 49 -13.83 0.32 -11.91
N THR A 50 -14.14 1.53 -12.37
CA THR A 50 -15.09 2.45 -11.73
C THR A 50 -16.53 1.95 -11.82
N ARG A 51 -16.85 0.82 -11.19
CA ARG A 51 -18.23 0.51 -10.87
C ARG A 51 -18.65 1.34 -9.64
N PRO A 52 -19.87 1.91 -9.61
CA PRO A 52 -20.40 2.52 -8.41
C PRO A 52 -20.36 1.46 -7.30
N GLY A 53 -19.42 1.59 -6.38
CA GLY A 53 -19.34 0.74 -5.21
C GLY A 53 -20.04 1.43 -4.05
N THR A 54 -20.56 0.66 -3.12
CA THR A 54 -21.19 1.13 -1.90
C THR A 54 -20.29 2.10 -1.12
N GLY A 55 -20.75 3.32 -0.88
CA GLY A 55 -20.26 4.19 0.17
C GLY A 55 -19.43 5.42 -0.20
N ALA A 56 -18.94 5.59 -1.45
CA ALA A 56 -18.19 6.81 -1.81
C ALA A 56 -18.51 7.29 -3.24
N ALA A 57 -18.68 8.60 -3.40
CA ALA A 57 -18.84 9.24 -4.72
C ALA A 57 -17.47 9.40 -5.39
N LEU A 58 -17.33 8.94 -6.64
CA LEU A 58 -16.06 8.94 -7.37
C LEU A 58 -16.00 10.06 -8.40
N TYR A 59 -14.92 10.82 -8.39
CA TYR A 59 -14.69 11.97 -9.27
C TYR A 59 -13.35 11.84 -10.00
N PRO A 60 -13.32 11.32 -11.22
CA PRO A 60 -12.12 11.32 -12.06
C PRO A 60 -11.71 12.75 -12.41
N ILE A 61 -10.60 13.23 -11.86
CA ILE A 61 -10.06 14.57 -12.13
C ILE A 61 -8.90 14.53 -13.13
N PHE A 62 -8.29 13.37 -13.32
CA PHE A 62 -7.16 13.16 -14.23
C PHE A 62 -7.38 11.93 -15.11
N SER A 63 -6.96 12.04 -16.38
CA SER A 63 -6.85 10.92 -17.32
C SER A 63 -5.68 11.21 -18.26
N GLY A 64 -4.90 10.18 -18.57
CA GLY A 64 -3.77 10.30 -19.49
C GLY A 64 -2.42 9.92 -18.86
N ALA A 65 -1.34 10.17 -19.60
CA ALA A 65 0.01 9.82 -19.19
C ALA A 65 0.51 10.69 -18.02
N ARG A 66 1.32 10.10 -17.15
CA ARG A 66 1.84 10.72 -15.92
C ARG A 66 2.50 12.10 -16.13
N LEU A 67 3.15 12.32 -17.27
CA LEU A 67 3.85 13.57 -17.60
C LEU A 67 3.10 14.41 -18.67
N SER A 68 1.77 14.35 -18.70
CA SER A 68 0.95 15.12 -19.66
C SER A 68 0.48 16.46 -19.09
N LEU A 69 0.14 17.42 -20.00
CA LEU A 69 -0.51 18.69 -19.63
C LEU A 69 -1.87 18.46 -18.94
N GLY A 70 -2.45 17.29 -19.06
CA GLY A 70 -3.65 16.89 -18.32
C GLY A 70 -3.54 17.07 -16.80
N ARG A 71 -2.32 17.09 -16.24
CA ARG A 71 -2.10 17.39 -14.80
C ARG A 71 -2.46 18.84 -14.44
N LEU A 72 -2.29 19.80 -15.34
CA LEU A 72 -2.73 21.18 -15.13
C LEU A 72 -4.26 21.26 -15.14
N LEU A 73 -4.91 20.55 -16.07
CA LEU A 73 -6.37 20.45 -16.11
C LEU A 73 -6.92 19.76 -14.85
N ALA A 74 -6.19 18.78 -14.29
CA ALA A 74 -6.56 18.15 -13.03
C ALA A 74 -6.62 19.15 -11.88
N GLN A 75 -5.71 20.15 -11.83
CA GLN A 75 -5.75 21.23 -10.82
C GLN A 75 -7.04 22.06 -10.94
N VAL A 76 -7.43 22.41 -12.16
CA VAL A 76 -8.67 23.16 -12.41
C VAL A 76 -9.91 22.33 -12.02
N ARG A 77 -9.93 21.04 -12.38
CA ARG A 77 -11.02 20.12 -11.99
C ARG A 77 -11.11 19.96 -10.49
N TYR A 78 -9.95 19.80 -9.81
CA TYR A 78 -9.88 19.72 -8.35
C TYR A 78 -10.43 20.99 -7.69
N TRP A 79 -10.02 22.18 -8.16
CA TRP A 79 -10.54 23.46 -7.67
C TRP A 79 -12.06 23.59 -7.82
N ARG A 80 -12.59 23.24 -9.01
CA ARG A 80 -14.04 23.22 -9.25
C ARG A 80 -14.75 22.25 -8.33
N LEU A 81 -14.15 21.08 -8.07
CA LEU A 81 -14.70 20.07 -7.17
C LEU A 81 -14.78 20.58 -5.73
N LEU A 82 -13.73 21.21 -5.21
CA LEU A 82 -13.71 21.82 -3.88
C LEU A 82 -14.82 22.87 -3.72
N ARG A 83 -15.03 23.69 -4.76
CA ARG A 83 -16.09 24.72 -4.76
C ARG A 83 -17.50 24.13 -4.84
N ARG A 84 -17.66 23.06 -5.60
CA ARG A 84 -18.94 22.37 -5.80
C ARG A 84 -19.36 21.55 -4.58
N LEU A 85 -18.45 20.75 -4.06
CA LEU A 85 -18.74 19.82 -2.95
C LEU A 85 -18.75 20.52 -1.58
N ARG A 86 -17.94 21.56 -1.41
CA ARG A 86 -17.73 22.27 -0.14
C ARG A 86 -17.48 21.28 1.00
N PRO A 87 -16.44 20.39 0.90
CA PRO A 87 -16.20 19.39 1.91
C PRO A 87 -15.86 20.02 3.26
N ASP A 88 -16.25 19.35 4.35
CA ASP A 88 -15.88 19.74 5.70
C ASP A 88 -14.41 19.43 5.98
N LEU A 89 -13.92 18.31 5.42
CA LEU A 89 -12.51 17.89 5.49
C LEU A 89 -12.01 17.45 4.12
N VAL A 90 -10.78 17.83 3.81
CA VAL A 90 -10.04 17.29 2.65
C VAL A 90 -8.86 16.47 3.17
N ILE A 91 -8.75 15.19 2.78
CA ILE A 91 -7.54 14.40 2.98
C ILE A 91 -6.76 14.36 1.67
N VAL A 92 -5.60 14.99 1.67
CA VAL A 92 -4.75 15.12 0.47
C VAL A 92 -3.71 14.01 0.47
N HIS A 93 -3.75 13.19 -0.58
CA HIS A 93 -2.83 12.06 -0.77
C HIS A 93 -1.73 12.33 -1.82
N ALA A 94 -1.63 13.55 -2.33
CA ALA A 94 -0.65 13.91 -3.36
C ALA A 94 -0.18 15.36 -3.16
N PRO A 95 1.15 15.62 -3.09
CA PRO A 95 1.69 16.93 -2.75
C PRO A 95 1.35 18.01 -3.78
N GLU A 96 1.12 17.65 -5.04
CA GLU A 96 0.73 18.59 -6.10
C GLU A 96 -0.62 19.27 -5.89
N LEU A 97 -1.49 18.73 -5.03
CA LEU A 97 -2.76 19.33 -4.67
C LEU A 97 -2.67 20.29 -3.46
N LEU A 98 -1.56 20.26 -2.73
CA LEU A 98 -1.37 21.07 -1.53
C LEU A 98 -1.49 22.58 -1.76
N PRO A 99 -0.92 23.18 -2.83
CA PRO A 99 -1.05 24.61 -3.07
C PRO A 99 -2.51 25.07 -3.18
N LEU A 100 -3.33 24.36 -3.95
CA LEU A 100 -4.76 24.69 -4.10
C LEU A 100 -5.55 24.37 -2.83
N THR A 101 -5.17 23.35 -2.08
CA THR A 101 -5.79 23.03 -0.78
C THR A 101 -5.51 24.12 0.24
N LEU A 102 -4.28 24.64 0.29
CA LEU A 102 -3.92 25.78 1.14
C LEU A 102 -4.71 27.04 0.78
N LEU A 103 -4.83 27.34 -0.52
CA LEU A 103 -5.64 28.45 -1.00
C LEU A 103 -7.12 28.27 -0.62
N TRP A 104 -7.68 27.08 -0.87
CA TRP A 104 -9.06 26.76 -0.50
C TRP A 104 -9.31 26.96 0.98
N ARG A 105 -8.37 26.48 1.84
CA ARG A 105 -8.44 26.68 3.29
C ARG A 105 -8.42 28.16 3.68
N ALA A 106 -7.54 28.95 3.06
CA ALA A 106 -7.39 30.38 3.34
C ALA A 106 -8.62 31.20 2.95
N LEU A 107 -9.33 30.79 1.91
CA LEU A 107 -10.53 31.48 1.38
C LEU A 107 -11.82 31.14 2.12
N GLY A 108 -11.80 30.41 3.23
CA GLY A 108 -13.02 30.08 3.98
C GLY A 108 -12.77 29.72 5.44
N ARG A 109 -13.73 30.09 6.30
CA ARG A 109 -13.69 29.79 7.73
C ARG A 109 -14.09 28.32 7.98
N GLY A 110 -13.51 27.68 9.00
CA GLY A 110 -13.83 26.31 9.41
C GLY A 110 -13.33 25.20 8.48
N ARG A 111 -12.67 25.53 7.35
CA ARG A 111 -12.13 24.55 6.39
C ARG A 111 -10.90 23.87 6.97
N GLN A 112 -10.92 22.53 6.97
CA GLN A 112 -9.84 21.71 7.49
C GLN A 112 -9.29 20.80 6.39
N PHE A 113 -8.01 20.47 6.48
CA PHE A 113 -7.41 19.42 5.67
C PHE A 113 -6.39 18.62 6.46
N VAL A 114 -6.22 17.37 6.06
CA VAL A 114 -5.23 16.42 6.53
C VAL A 114 -4.30 16.09 5.36
N TYR A 115 -3.00 15.98 5.62
CA TYR A 115 -2.04 15.57 4.61
C TYR A 115 -1.59 14.13 4.87
N ASP A 116 -1.90 13.20 3.97
CA ASP A 116 -1.48 11.79 4.02
C ASP A 116 -0.22 11.59 3.17
N ILE A 117 0.91 11.45 3.83
CA ILE A 117 2.22 11.23 3.22
C ILE A 117 2.36 9.74 2.92
N ARG A 118 2.26 9.40 1.64
CA ARG A 118 2.30 8.01 1.15
C ARG A 118 3.68 7.57 0.70
N GLU A 119 4.51 8.53 0.34
CA GLU A 119 5.85 8.33 -0.25
C GLU A 119 6.75 9.50 0.15
N ASN A 120 8.06 9.27 0.29
CA ASN A 120 9.01 10.36 0.37
C ASN A 120 9.24 10.94 -1.03
N TYR A 121 8.35 11.86 -1.44
CA TYR A 121 8.29 12.39 -2.81
C TYR A 121 9.60 13.08 -3.23
N ALA A 122 10.23 13.83 -2.34
CA ALA A 122 11.50 14.49 -2.64
C ALA A 122 12.64 13.47 -2.83
N LEU A 123 12.67 12.39 -2.04
CA LEU A 123 13.60 11.28 -2.23
C LEU A 123 13.34 10.57 -3.57
N ASN A 124 12.08 10.32 -3.90
CA ASN A 124 11.71 9.68 -5.17
C ASN A 124 12.12 10.52 -6.38
N VAL A 125 11.91 11.85 -6.33
CA VAL A 125 12.45 12.77 -7.35
C VAL A 125 13.98 12.69 -7.39
N GLY A 126 14.62 12.59 -6.22
CA GLY A 126 16.06 12.47 -6.05
C GLY A 126 16.67 11.18 -6.59
N THR A 127 15.98 10.06 -6.54
CA THR A 127 16.48 8.71 -6.95
C THR A 127 16.06 8.34 -8.38
N GLN A 128 14.93 8.82 -8.86
CA GLN A 128 14.47 8.55 -10.23
C GLN A 128 15.30 9.32 -11.28
N GLN A 129 15.59 8.67 -12.41
CA GLN A 129 16.40 9.25 -13.50
C GLN A 129 15.62 10.18 -14.45
N VAL A 130 14.35 10.49 -14.15
CA VAL A 130 13.48 11.31 -15.00
C VAL A 130 13.94 12.77 -15.05
N TYR A 131 14.52 13.28 -13.95
CA TYR A 131 15.04 14.65 -13.85
C TYR A 131 16.56 14.62 -13.64
N ARG A 132 17.29 15.60 -14.18
CA ARG A 132 18.77 15.66 -14.14
C ARG A 132 19.26 17.02 -13.61
N GLY A 133 20.44 17.04 -13.00
CA GLY A 133 21.16 18.27 -12.64
C GLY A 133 20.45 19.18 -11.62
N LEU A 134 20.59 20.49 -11.81
CA LEU A 134 20.07 21.53 -10.90
C LEU A 134 18.54 21.55 -10.83
N THR A 135 17.86 21.25 -11.94
CA THR A 135 16.38 21.19 -11.99
C THR A 135 15.82 20.16 -11.04
N LYS A 136 16.49 19.01 -10.90
CA LYS A 136 16.14 17.94 -9.96
C LYS A 136 16.21 18.41 -8.51
N ARG A 137 17.29 19.12 -8.16
CA ARG A 137 17.49 19.67 -6.80
C ARG A 137 16.46 20.76 -6.47
N ALA A 138 16.22 21.68 -7.41
CA ALA A 138 15.25 22.75 -7.25
C ALA A 138 13.82 22.19 -7.09
N LEU A 139 13.44 21.17 -7.88
CA LEU A 139 12.14 20.51 -7.78
C LEU A 139 11.98 19.82 -6.43
N ALA A 140 12.98 19.05 -5.98
CA ALA A 140 12.95 18.40 -4.68
C ALA A 140 12.86 19.39 -3.51
N ALA A 141 13.61 20.49 -3.58
CA ALA A 141 13.57 21.55 -2.56
C ALA A 141 12.22 22.29 -2.54
N GLY A 142 11.68 22.65 -3.72
CA GLY A 142 10.37 23.27 -3.85
C GLY A 142 9.25 22.39 -3.33
N LEU A 143 9.31 21.09 -3.64
CA LEU A 143 8.37 20.09 -3.14
C LEU A 143 8.44 20.02 -1.60
N ARG A 144 9.64 19.90 -1.04
CA ARG A 144 9.85 19.87 0.42
C ARG A 144 9.34 21.14 1.12
N TRP A 145 9.52 22.30 0.49
CA TRP A 145 9.00 23.56 0.99
C TRP A 145 7.46 23.59 1.01
N VAL A 146 6.80 23.16 -0.07
CA VAL A 146 5.34 23.07 -0.15
C VAL A 146 4.79 22.10 0.88
N GLU A 147 5.39 20.91 1.00
CA GLU A 147 5.02 19.90 2.00
C GLU A 147 5.13 20.45 3.42
N GLY A 148 6.25 21.09 3.76
CA GLY A 148 6.46 21.71 5.07
C GLY A 148 5.50 22.86 5.37
N ALA A 149 5.20 23.69 4.36
CA ALA A 149 4.21 24.78 4.51
C ALA A 149 2.80 24.25 4.71
N ALA A 150 2.44 23.15 4.02
CA ALA A 150 1.17 22.48 4.18
C ALA A 150 1.06 21.74 5.52
N ALA A 151 2.08 21.00 5.94
CA ALA A 151 2.10 20.27 7.19
C ALA A 151 1.87 21.19 8.41
N ARG A 152 2.49 22.38 8.42
CA ARG A 152 2.26 23.37 9.49
C ARG A 152 0.82 23.88 9.56
N ARG A 153 0.07 23.80 8.48
CA ARG A 153 -1.33 24.28 8.36
C ARG A 153 -2.37 23.18 8.35
N ALA A 154 -1.97 21.94 8.12
CA ALA A 154 -2.85 20.79 8.17
C ALA A 154 -3.41 20.58 9.59
N ALA A 155 -4.60 20.08 9.72
CA ALA A 155 -5.16 19.65 11.00
C ALA A 155 -4.39 18.47 11.59
N ALA A 156 -3.97 17.54 10.72
CA ALA A 156 -3.05 16.46 11.04
C ALA A 156 -2.23 16.06 9.80
N VAL A 157 -1.10 15.38 10.05
CA VAL A 157 -0.27 14.73 9.04
C VAL A 157 -0.29 13.23 9.32
N LEU A 158 -0.63 12.45 8.30
CA LEU A 158 -0.64 11.00 8.37
C LEU A 158 0.59 10.45 7.64
N LEU A 159 1.23 9.45 8.23
CA LEU A 159 2.38 8.77 7.64
C LEU A 159 1.99 7.34 7.26
N ALA A 160 2.24 6.95 6.02
CA ALA A 160 2.04 5.57 5.58
C ALA A 160 3.16 4.63 6.04
N GLU A 161 4.31 5.19 6.42
CA GLU A 161 5.50 4.47 6.88
C GLU A 161 6.12 5.18 8.09
N ALA A 162 6.55 4.42 9.09
CA ALA A 162 7.17 4.96 10.30
C ALA A 162 8.46 5.73 10.00
N SER A 163 9.25 5.29 9.01
CA SER A 163 10.51 5.92 8.64
C SER A 163 10.38 7.37 8.19
N TYR A 164 9.21 7.77 7.69
CA TYR A 164 9.00 9.15 7.25
C TYR A 164 9.08 10.16 8.39
N ALA A 165 8.85 9.73 9.64
CA ALA A 165 9.04 10.60 10.80
C ALA A 165 10.47 11.14 10.92
N ASP A 166 11.47 10.31 10.58
CA ASP A 166 12.89 10.69 10.61
C ASP A 166 13.35 11.32 9.29
N GLU A 167 12.79 10.87 8.16
CA GLU A 167 13.21 11.28 6.82
C GLU A 167 12.70 12.66 6.42
N LEU A 168 11.65 13.17 7.10
CA LEU A 168 10.98 14.41 6.76
C LEU A 168 11.21 15.47 7.85
N PRO A 169 12.28 16.30 7.77
CA PRO A 169 12.68 17.21 8.85
C PRO A 169 11.57 18.19 9.28
N PHE A 170 10.65 18.56 8.37
CA PHE A 170 9.56 19.47 8.70
C PHE A 170 8.53 18.89 9.69
N LEU A 171 8.52 17.57 9.90
CA LEU A 171 7.63 16.92 10.87
C LEU A 171 8.07 17.19 12.30
N GLN A 172 9.38 17.34 12.55
CA GLN A 172 9.93 17.60 13.88
C GLN A 172 9.49 18.96 14.45
N ALA A 173 9.11 19.89 13.57
CA ALA A 173 8.62 21.22 13.96
C ALA A 173 7.10 21.25 14.23
N LEU A 174 6.41 20.12 14.11
CA LEU A 174 4.97 20.04 14.37
C LEU A 174 4.67 19.77 15.85
N PRO A 175 3.56 20.29 16.39
CA PRO A 175 3.14 20.00 17.73
C PRO A 175 2.93 18.49 17.97
N PRO A 176 3.18 17.99 19.19
CA PRO A 176 2.85 16.61 19.55
C PRO A 176 1.40 16.24 19.22
N GLY A 177 1.17 15.04 18.74
CA GLY A 177 -0.17 14.53 18.38
C GLY A 177 -0.68 14.95 17.00
N ARG A 178 0.01 15.85 16.28
CA ARG A 178 -0.37 16.23 14.91
C ARG A 178 0.13 15.27 13.84
N VAL A 179 1.07 14.42 14.17
CA VAL A 179 1.62 13.41 13.27
C VAL A 179 1.13 12.04 13.74
N LEU A 180 0.43 11.32 12.87
CA LEU A 180 -0.10 10.01 13.17
C LEU A 180 0.42 8.99 12.17
N LEU A 181 0.86 7.84 12.67
CA LEU A 181 1.24 6.71 11.83
C LEU A 181 -0.01 5.89 11.51
N LEU A 182 -0.36 5.86 10.22
CA LEU A 182 -1.38 4.98 9.65
C LEU A 182 -0.73 4.10 8.59
N GLU A 183 -0.13 3.02 9.03
CA GLU A 183 0.60 2.09 8.15
C GLU A 183 -0.30 1.49 7.06
N ASN A 184 0.31 1.15 5.94
CA ASN A 184 -0.45 0.59 4.81
C ASN A 184 -0.75 -0.90 5.00
N LYS A 185 -1.26 -1.30 6.18
CA LYS A 185 -1.63 -2.65 6.56
C LYS A 185 -2.72 -3.25 5.67
N TYR A 186 -2.93 -4.55 5.75
CA TYR A 186 -3.91 -5.25 4.93
C TYR A 186 -5.36 -4.91 5.31
N GLN A 187 -6.21 -4.69 4.32
CA GLN A 187 -7.66 -4.53 4.48
C GLN A 187 -8.35 -5.65 3.69
N PRO A 188 -8.99 -6.60 4.36
CA PRO A 188 -9.77 -7.63 3.68
C PRO A 188 -10.91 -7.06 2.84
N ALA A 189 -11.22 -7.70 1.73
CA ALA A 189 -12.41 -7.37 0.94
C ALA A 189 -13.69 -7.67 1.74
N PRO A 190 -14.84 -7.06 1.39
CA PRO A 190 -16.12 -7.43 2.01
C PRO A 190 -16.41 -8.91 1.83
N GLY A 191 -16.67 -9.61 2.94
CA GLY A 191 -16.94 -11.05 2.93
C GLY A 191 -15.72 -11.95 2.78
N GLU A 192 -14.51 -11.39 2.72
CA GLU A 192 -13.28 -12.18 2.69
C GLU A 192 -13.01 -12.81 4.06
N ALA A 193 -12.97 -14.14 4.10
CA ALA A 193 -12.61 -14.89 5.28
C ALA A 193 -11.08 -15.05 5.36
N LEU A 194 -10.48 -14.60 6.46
CA LEU A 194 -9.08 -14.82 6.74
C LEU A 194 -8.88 -16.17 7.44
N PRO A 195 -7.82 -16.93 7.09
CA PRO A 195 -7.56 -18.20 7.74
C PRO A 195 -7.10 -17.98 9.19
N PRO A 196 -7.62 -18.75 10.17
CA PRO A 196 -7.19 -18.65 11.55
C PRO A 196 -5.82 -19.32 11.80
N LEU A 197 -5.41 -20.21 10.90
CA LEU A 197 -4.21 -21.03 11.01
C LEU A 197 -3.24 -20.79 9.85
N ALA A 198 -1.98 -21.07 10.10
CA ALA A 198 -0.92 -21.06 9.09
C ALA A 198 -1.25 -21.99 7.91
N ARG A 199 -0.73 -21.64 6.74
CA ARG A 199 -0.68 -22.56 5.61
C ARG A 199 0.21 -23.77 5.98
N PRO A 200 -0.26 -25.00 5.75
CA PRO A 200 0.54 -26.17 6.06
C PRO A 200 1.79 -26.22 5.17
N VAL A 201 2.90 -26.66 5.76
CA VAL A 201 4.08 -27.05 4.99
C VAL A 201 3.77 -28.38 4.31
N PRO A 202 4.06 -28.55 3.01
CA PRO A 202 3.80 -29.80 2.31
C PRO A 202 4.75 -30.89 2.80
N ALA A 203 4.36 -32.16 2.59
CA ALA A 203 5.31 -33.27 2.78
C ALA A 203 6.52 -33.09 1.87
N ALA A 204 7.69 -33.56 2.31
CA ALA A 204 8.93 -33.38 1.55
C ALA A 204 8.88 -33.98 0.14
N THR A 205 8.02 -34.96 -0.10
CA THR A 205 7.77 -35.59 -1.41
C THR A 205 6.82 -34.81 -2.31
N GLU A 206 6.14 -33.79 -1.78
CA GLU A 206 5.23 -32.93 -2.54
C GLU A 206 5.92 -31.69 -3.04
N PRO A 207 5.51 -31.12 -4.20
CA PRO A 207 6.09 -29.89 -4.73
C PRO A 207 5.85 -28.71 -3.80
N LEU A 208 6.92 -27.95 -3.50
CA LEU A 208 6.86 -26.71 -2.74
C LEU A 208 6.36 -25.58 -3.64
N ARG A 209 5.18 -25.03 -3.36
CA ARG A 209 4.58 -23.94 -4.15
C ARG A 209 4.93 -22.59 -3.54
N LEU A 210 5.60 -21.76 -4.33
CA LEU A 210 6.07 -20.43 -3.98
C LEU A 210 5.26 -19.35 -4.70
N LEU A 211 5.06 -18.22 -4.06
CA LEU A 211 4.31 -17.09 -4.62
C LEU A 211 5.14 -15.81 -4.57
N PHE A 212 5.29 -15.16 -5.72
CA PHE A 212 5.69 -13.76 -5.84
C PHE A 212 4.49 -12.95 -6.32
N SER A 213 4.03 -11.94 -5.58
CA SER A 213 2.83 -11.19 -5.96
C SER A 213 3.01 -9.68 -5.92
N GLY A 214 2.27 -8.96 -6.77
CA GLY A 214 2.21 -7.50 -6.78
C GLY A 214 2.94 -6.85 -7.94
N THR A 215 3.69 -5.76 -7.68
CA THR A 215 4.48 -5.10 -8.73
C THR A 215 5.67 -5.97 -9.12
N ILE A 216 5.70 -6.37 -10.38
CA ILE A 216 6.80 -7.15 -10.95
C ILE A 216 7.89 -6.18 -11.39
N SER A 217 9.05 -6.24 -10.75
CA SER A 217 10.22 -5.41 -11.07
C SER A 217 11.50 -6.07 -10.56
N GLU A 218 12.63 -5.68 -11.13
CA GLU A 218 13.95 -6.11 -10.64
C GLU A 218 14.18 -5.68 -9.20
N LEU A 219 13.80 -4.45 -8.84
CA LEU A 219 13.92 -3.94 -7.47
C LEU A 219 13.14 -4.79 -6.46
N ASN A 220 12.00 -5.31 -6.85
CA ASN A 220 11.20 -6.21 -5.99
C ASN A 220 11.73 -7.65 -6.02
N GLY A 221 12.81 -7.92 -6.76
CA GLY A 221 13.54 -9.17 -6.72
C GLY A 221 12.91 -10.31 -7.52
N VAL A 222 12.30 -10.00 -8.68
CA VAL A 222 11.67 -11.04 -9.50
C VAL A 222 12.66 -12.11 -9.96
N TRP A 223 13.90 -11.73 -10.31
CA TRP A 223 14.94 -12.66 -10.71
C TRP A 223 15.48 -13.47 -9.54
N GLU A 224 15.57 -12.87 -8.36
CA GLU A 224 15.95 -13.53 -7.12
C GLU A 224 14.90 -14.59 -6.71
N ALA A 225 13.61 -14.31 -6.93
CA ALA A 225 12.56 -15.31 -6.73
C ALA A 225 12.72 -16.52 -7.67
N ILE A 226 13.01 -16.28 -8.94
CA ILE A 226 13.24 -17.32 -9.93
C ILE A 226 14.51 -18.12 -9.57
N ALA A 227 15.61 -17.42 -9.24
CA ALA A 227 16.88 -18.08 -8.89
C ALA A 227 16.75 -18.96 -7.64
N LEU A 228 16.09 -18.45 -6.58
CA LEU A 228 15.83 -19.23 -5.38
C LEU A 228 14.97 -20.46 -5.69
N THR A 229 13.90 -20.29 -6.48
CA THR A 229 13.02 -21.42 -6.84
C THR A 229 13.78 -22.48 -7.63
N ARG A 230 14.62 -22.06 -8.59
CA ARG A 230 15.46 -22.97 -9.36
C ARG A 230 16.41 -23.78 -8.46
N ALA A 231 16.99 -23.15 -7.45
CA ALA A 231 17.82 -23.82 -6.45
C ALA A 231 16.99 -24.76 -5.53
N LEU A 232 15.78 -24.34 -5.13
CA LEU A 232 14.88 -25.19 -4.32
C LEU A 232 14.42 -26.43 -5.07
N ARG A 233 14.29 -26.40 -6.37
CA ARG A 233 13.96 -27.59 -7.19
C ARG A 233 14.99 -28.71 -7.04
N ALA A 234 16.25 -28.35 -6.82
CA ALA A 234 17.31 -29.33 -6.56
C ALA A 234 17.43 -29.72 -5.07
N ALA A 235 17.10 -28.80 -4.16
CA ALA A 235 17.27 -29.00 -2.72
C ALA A 235 16.06 -29.65 -2.03
N TRP A 236 14.83 -29.47 -2.53
CA TRP A 236 13.59 -30.02 -1.98
C TRP A 236 13.22 -31.31 -2.75
N PRO A 237 13.03 -32.45 -2.07
CA PRO A 237 12.80 -33.74 -2.75
C PRO A 237 11.61 -33.77 -3.72
N GLY A 238 10.49 -33.11 -3.35
CA GLY A 238 9.31 -32.98 -4.20
C GLY A 238 9.43 -31.92 -5.29
N GLY A 239 10.58 -31.24 -5.40
CA GLY A 239 10.77 -30.11 -6.30
C GLY A 239 10.05 -28.86 -5.84
N ALA A 240 10.12 -27.78 -6.65
CA ALA A 240 9.49 -26.52 -6.33
C ALA A 240 8.86 -25.88 -7.58
N ALA A 241 7.78 -25.12 -7.39
CA ALA A 241 7.12 -24.34 -8.42
C ALA A 241 6.89 -22.90 -7.95
N LEU A 242 6.99 -21.94 -8.88
CA LEU A 242 6.80 -20.51 -8.61
C LEU A 242 5.64 -19.96 -9.45
N THR A 243 4.70 -19.30 -8.78
CA THR A 243 3.74 -18.42 -9.42
C THR A 243 4.18 -16.97 -9.22
N ILE A 244 4.42 -16.26 -10.33
CA ILE A 244 4.60 -14.80 -10.37
C ILE A 244 3.29 -14.20 -10.82
N ILE A 245 2.66 -13.39 -9.96
CA ILE A 245 1.35 -12.80 -10.25
C ILE A 245 1.34 -11.30 -9.96
N GLY A 246 1.01 -10.49 -11.00
CA GLY A 246 0.96 -9.04 -10.82
C GLY A 246 1.08 -8.25 -12.10
N PHE A 247 1.55 -7.02 -11.97
CA PHE A 247 1.72 -6.07 -13.07
C PHE A 247 3.18 -5.62 -13.21
N CYS A 248 3.69 -5.66 -14.43
CA CYS A 248 5.02 -5.20 -14.82
C CYS A 248 4.89 -3.90 -15.64
N GLN A 249 5.51 -2.82 -15.16
CA GLN A 249 5.49 -1.53 -15.85
C GLN A 249 6.54 -1.44 -16.97
N GLN A 250 7.55 -2.33 -16.96
CA GLN A 250 8.70 -2.31 -17.88
C GLN A 250 8.47 -3.34 -19.00
N PRO A 251 8.23 -2.90 -20.25
CA PRO A 251 7.92 -3.82 -21.35
C PRO A 251 9.06 -4.79 -21.66
N ASP A 252 10.31 -4.35 -21.49
CA ASP A 252 11.48 -5.17 -21.78
C ASP A 252 11.63 -6.29 -20.76
N LEU A 253 11.53 -5.97 -19.47
CA LEU A 253 11.49 -6.95 -18.39
C LEU A 253 10.34 -7.94 -18.57
N LEU A 254 9.16 -7.45 -18.97
CA LEU A 254 8.02 -8.33 -19.20
C LEU A 254 8.26 -9.34 -20.31
N ARG A 255 8.88 -8.90 -21.44
CA ARG A 255 9.23 -9.81 -22.55
C ARG A 255 10.21 -10.89 -22.12
N GLU A 256 11.21 -10.51 -21.34
CA GLU A 256 12.21 -11.44 -20.82
C GLU A 256 11.58 -12.45 -19.85
N LEU A 257 10.71 -12.00 -18.94
CA LEU A 257 9.99 -12.88 -18.04
C LEU A 257 9.02 -13.83 -18.76
N GLN A 258 8.37 -13.36 -19.81
CA GLN A 258 7.50 -14.21 -20.64
C GLN A 258 8.31 -15.30 -21.35
N ALA A 259 9.46 -14.95 -21.92
CA ALA A 259 10.36 -15.92 -22.55
C ALA A 259 10.88 -16.95 -21.52
N THR A 260 11.28 -16.49 -20.33
CA THR A 260 11.74 -17.37 -19.24
C THR A 260 10.62 -18.30 -18.76
N ALA A 261 9.41 -17.77 -18.57
CA ALA A 261 8.26 -18.58 -18.13
C ALA A 261 7.84 -19.60 -19.19
N ALA A 262 7.96 -19.29 -20.48
CA ALA A 262 7.70 -20.23 -21.55
C ALA A 262 8.74 -21.37 -21.59
N ALA A 263 10.03 -21.03 -21.45
CA ALA A 263 11.11 -22.01 -21.43
C ALA A 263 11.08 -22.92 -20.18
N GLU A 264 10.62 -22.40 -19.05
CA GLU A 264 10.59 -23.10 -17.75
C GLU A 264 9.16 -23.41 -17.28
N SER A 265 8.23 -23.58 -18.20
CA SER A 265 6.78 -23.73 -17.96
C SER A 265 6.39 -24.92 -17.07
N ALA A 266 7.25 -25.89 -16.87
CA ALA A 266 7.05 -27.03 -15.97
C ALA A 266 6.95 -26.61 -14.49
N TRP A 267 7.51 -25.45 -14.10
CA TRP A 267 7.56 -25.02 -12.72
C TRP A 267 7.40 -23.50 -12.52
N LEU A 268 7.47 -22.70 -13.59
CA LEU A 268 7.34 -21.25 -13.54
C LEU A 268 6.06 -20.81 -14.25
N THR A 269 5.18 -20.14 -13.52
CA THR A 269 3.93 -19.60 -14.05
C THR A 269 3.90 -18.08 -13.89
N LEU A 270 3.67 -17.35 -14.98
CA LEU A 270 3.45 -15.90 -14.99
C LEU A 270 1.98 -15.58 -15.20
N VAL A 271 1.37 -14.87 -14.25
CA VAL A 271 -0.04 -14.47 -14.28
C VAL A 271 -0.16 -12.94 -14.33
N GLY A 272 -0.78 -12.42 -15.36
CA GLY A 272 -0.90 -10.97 -15.59
C GLY A 272 0.31 -10.44 -16.37
N GLY A 273 1.14 -9.63 -15.77
CA GLY A 273 2.28 -8.96 -16.40
C GLY A 273 1.86 -7.70 -17.15
N ALA A 274 1.22 -7.81 -18.31
CA ALA A 274 0.81 -6.67 -19.13
C ALA A 274 -0.38 -5.86 -18.57
N ALA A 275 -1.21 -6.47 -17.72
CA ALA A 275 -2.40 -5.86 -17.14
C ALA A 275 -2.47 -6.11 -15.64
N LEU A 276 -3.18 -5.21 -14.94
CA LEU A 276 -3.48 -5.39 -13.52
C LEU A 276 -4.30 -6.67 -13.31
N VAL A 277 -3.90 -7.46 -12.33
CA VAL A 277 -4.63 -8.67 -11.93
C VAL A 277 -5.63 -8.31 -10.83
N PRO A 278 -6.89 -8.78 -10.92
CA PRO A 278 -7.87 -8.62 -9.85
C PRO A 278 -7.34 -9.16 -8.52
N HIS A 279 -7.50 -8.38 -7.44
CA HIS A 279 -6.96 -8.74 -6.13
C HIS A 279 -7.45 -10.11 -5.63
N ALA A 280 -8.73 -10.45 -5.87
CA ALA A 280 -9.28 -11.76 -5.52
C ALA A 280 -8.50 -12.95 -6.13
N ARG A 281 -7.92 -12.77 -7.34
CA ARG A 281 -7.09 -13.80 -7.95
C ARG A 281 -5.75 -13.94 -7.24
N ILE A 282 -5.17 -12.81 -6.78
CA ILE A 282 -3.94 -12.83 -5.97
C ILE A 282 -4.20 -13.57 -4.65
N VAL A 283 -5.31 -13.28 -3.97
CA VAL A 283 -5.73 -13.98 -2.74
C VAL A 283 -5.94 -15.49 -3.00
N ALA A 284 -6.56 -15.86 -4.13
CA ALA A 284 -6.72 -17.25 -4.49
C ALA A 284 -5.37 -17.98 -4.68
N GLU A 285 -4.37 -17.30 -5.28
CA GLU A 285 -3.02 -17.87 -5.40
C GLU A 285 -2.29 -17.95 -4.05
N MET A 286 -2.50 -17.01 -3.14
CA MET A 286 -2.02 -17.18 -1.74
C MET A 286 -2.58 -18.43 -1.11
N GLY A 287 -3.88 -18.72 -1.36
CA GLY A 287 -4.55 -19.93 -0.90
C GLY A 287 -3.97 -21.25 -1.43
N ARG A 288 -3.28 -21.22 -2.55
CA ARG A 288 -2.65 -22.38 -3.20
C ARG A 288 -1.17 -22.54 -2.91
N SER A 289 -0.56 -21.49 -2.32
CA SER A 289 0.88 -21.42 -2.10
C SER A 289 1.26 -21.85 -0.66
N HIS A 290 2.48 -22.35 -0.51
CA HIS A 290 3.04 -22.74 0.78
C HIS A 290 3.93 -21.66 1.36
N LEU A 291 4.63 -20.87 0.52
CA LEU A 291 5.51 -19.79 0.94
C LEU A 291 5.31 -18.56 0.04
N GLY A 292 5.24 -17.37 0.65
CA GLY A 292 5.32 -16.09 -0.02
C GLY A 292 6.76 -15.59 -0.11
N LEU A 293 7.13 -14.98 -1.21
CA LEU A 293 8.47 -14.42 -1.43
C LEU A 293 8.43 -12.90 -1.41
N LEU A 294 9.35 -12.29 -0.66
CA LEU A 294 9.63 -10.85 -0.66
C LEU A 294 11.12 -10.59 -0.90
N PRO A 295 11.67 -10.96 -2.07
CA PRO A 295 13.09 -10.99 -2.33
C PRO A 295 13.64 -9.61 -2.75
N TYR A 296 13.10 -8.54 -2.17
CA TYR A 296 13.44 -7.17 -2.55
C TYR A 296 14.93 -6.91 -2.44
N GLN A 297 15.47 -6.28 -3.46
CA GLN A 297 16.87 -5.86 -3.45
C GLN A 297 17.08 -4.70 -2.47
N PRO A 298 18.27 -4.62 -1.86
CA PRO A 298 18.64 -3.48 -1.02
C PRO A 298 18.56 -2.17 -1.82
N HIS A 299 17.67 -1.27 -1.44
CA HIS A 299 17.53 0.03 -2.08
C HIS A 299 17.07 1.08 -1.06
N PRO A 300 17.61 2.32 -1.11
CA PRO A 300 17.26 3.38 -0.14
C PRO A 300 15.77 3.66 -0.02
N SER A 301 15.00 3.54 -1.11
CA SER A 301 13.56 3.81 -1.11
C SER A 301 12.70 2.70 -0.45
N THR A 302 13.26 1.49 -0.26
CA THR A 302 12.55 0.34 0.30
C THR A 302 13.13 -0.15 1.62
N ALA A 303 14.40 0.19 1.89
CA ALA A 303 15.13 -0.32 3.06
C ALA A 303 14.46 -0.01 4.41
N ARG A 304 13.78 1.13 4.50
CA ARG A 304 13.12 1.60 5.73
C ARG A 304 11.59 1.53 5.68
N CYS A 305 11.01 0.92 4.65
CA CYS A 305 9.56 0.75 4.48
C CYS A 305 9.15 -0.69 4.78
N ARG A 306 7.93 -0.90 5.26
CA ARG A 306 7.30 -2.22 5.36
C ARG A 306 6.37 -2.43 4.17
N PRO A 307 6.66 -3.36 3.24
CA PRO A 307 5.83 -3.56 2.07
C PRO A 307 4.45 -4.09 2.47
N THR A 308 3.40 -3.57 1.84
CA THR A 308 2.01 -4.02 2.06
C THR A 308 1.87 -5.54 1.89
N LYS A 309 2.70 -6.15 1.03
CA LYS A 309 2.71 -7.61 0.81
C LYS A 309 3.12 -8.40 2.03
N LEU A 310 3.98 -7.85 2.87
CA LEU A 310 4.33 -8.49 4.15
C LEU A 310 3.06 -8.67 5.01
N PHE A 311 2.31 -7.59 5.22
CA PHE A 311 1.07 -7.64 5.98
C PHE A 311 0.00 -8.53 5.35
N GLU A 312 -0.08 -8.52 4.01
CA GLU A 312 -1.04 -9.32 3.27
C GLU A 312 -0.75 -10.82 3.38
N TYR A 313 0.50 -11.24 3.22
CA TYR A 313 0.89 -12.63 3.41
C TYR A 313 0.66 -13.10 4.85
N LEU A 314 1.04 -12.27 5.83
CA LEU A 314 0.80 -12.59 7.24
C LEU A 314 -0.70 -12.74 7.54
N ALA A 315 -1.54 -11.83 7.05
CA ALA A 315 -3.00 -11.90 7.25
C ALA A 315 -3.63 -13.17 6.66
N HIS A 316 -3.02 -13.72 5.60
CA HIS A 316 -3.46 -14.97 4.97
C HIS A 316 -2.78 -16.22 5.56
N GLY A 317 -2.03 -16.09 6.64
CA GLY A 317 -1.31 -17.20 7.25
C GLY A 317 -0.28 -17.86 6.33
N LEU A 318 0.16 -17.13 5.28
CA LEU A 318 1.17 -17.61 4.34
C LEU A 318 2.57 -17.31 4.90
N PRO A 319 3.36 -18.32 5.24
CA PRO A 319 4.73 -18.11 5.70
C PRO A 319 5.56 -17.44 4.62
N VAL A 320 6.48 -16.53 5.03
CA VAL A 320 7.21 -15.69 4.09
C VAL A 320 8.72 -15.92 4.15
N LEU A 321 9.37 -15.80 2.99
CA LEU A 321 10.83 -15.68 2.90
C LEU A 321 11.16 -14.21 2.66
N VAL A 322 11.96 -13.62 3.56
CA VAL A 322 12.37 -12.21 3.51
C VAL A 322 13.89 -12.08 3.53
N PRO A 323 14.47 -11.02 2.94
CA PRO A 323 15.90 -10.73 3.09
C PRO A 323 16.24 -10.30 4.51
N GLY A 324 17.53 -10.18 4.84
CA GLY A 324 18.04 -9.71 6.12
C GLY A 324 17.74 -8.23 6.45
N ASN A 325 16.60 -7.69 5.99
CA ASN A 325 16.14 -6.36 6.37
C ASN A 325 15.63 -6.38 7.82
N PRO A 326 16.19 -5.57 8.74
CA PRO A 326 15.83 -5.64 10.16
C PRO A 326 14.35 -5.40 10.45
N LEU A 327 13.69 -4.50 9.70
CA LEU A 327 12.27 -4.18 9.90
C LEU A 327 11.36 -5.36 9.51
N TRP A 328 11.70 -6.07 8.43
CA TRP A 328 10.90 -7.20 7.96
C TRP A 328 11.20 -8.46 8.76
N ALA A 329 12.48 -8.68 9.04
CA ALA A 329 12.93 -9.79 9.89
C ALA A 329 12.29 -9.74 11.28
N SER A 330 12.23 -8.55 11.91
CA SER A 330 11.60 -8.38 13.22
C SER A 330 10.12 -8.76 13.22
N VAL A 331 9.36 -8.36 12.19
CA VAL A 331 7.93 -8.72 12.05
C VAL A 331 7.78 -10.23 11.84
N VAL A 332 8.57 -10.81 10.94
CA VAL A 332 8.53 -12.25 10.66
C VAL A 332 8.88 -13.08 11.89
N GLN A 333 9.92 -12.69 12.61
CA GLN A 333 10.37 -13.38 13.84
C GLN A 333 9.36 -13.24 14.99
N ALA A 334 8.81 -12.04 15.20
CA ALA A 334 7.85 -11.79 16.27
C ALA A 334 6.59 -12.67 16.16
N HIS A 335 6.21 -13.07 14.96
CA HIS A 335 5.03 -13.91 14.70
C HIS A 335 5.37 -15.36 14.31
N GLY A 336 6.66 -15.72 14.23
CA GLY A 336 7.07 -17.00 13.66
C GLY A 336 6.53 -17.17 12.23
N ALA A 337 6.50 -16.08 11.45
CA ALA A 337 5.75 -15.99 10.20
C ALA A 337 6.57 -16.40 8.95
N GLY A 338 7.76 -16.98 9.12
CA GLY A 338 8.60 -17.36 7.99
C GLY A 338 10.07 -17.41 8.31
N LEU A 339 10.91 -17.29 7.29
CA LEU A 339 12.36 -17.40 7.40
C LEU A 339 13.07 -16.17 6.80
N VAL A 340 14.20 -15.81 7.38
CA VAL A 340 15.12 -14.79 6.83
C VAL A 340 16.19 -15.51 6.01
N VAL A 341 16.34 -15.13 4.73
CA VAL A 341 17.25 -15.77 3.78
C VAL A 341 18.07 -14.74 3.00
N ASN A 342 19.25 -15.15 2.55
CA ASN A 342 20.05 -14.32 1.63
C ASN A 342 19.73 -14.71 0.17
N PHE A 343 18.90 -13.90 -0.49
CA PHE A 343 18.51 -14.14 -1.88
C PHE A 343 19.69 -14.00 -2.89
N ALA A 344 20.77 -13.32 -2.52
CA ALA A 344 21.96 -13.22 -3.35
C ALA A 344 22.77 -14.55 -3.39
N GLU A 345 22.49 -15.48 -2.47
CA GLU A 345 23.11 -16.80 -2.40
C GLU A 345 22.04 -17.90 -2.55
N PRO A 346 21.39 -18.04 -3.72
CA PRO A 346 20.19 -18.86 -3.87
C PRO A 346 20.38 -20.33 -3.52
N ALA A 347 21.54 -20.91 -3.79
CA ALA A 347 21.83 -22.30 -3.43
C ALA A 347 21.90 -22.50 -1.90
N ARG A 348 22.58 -21.59 -1.20
CA ARG A 348 22.66 -21.62 0.26
C ARG A 348 21.32 -21.36 0.93
N ALA A 349 20.57 -20.38 0.38
CA ALA A 349 19.22 -20.08 0.85
C ALA A 349 18.28 -21.27 0.67
N ALA A 350 18.33 -21.95 -0.48
CA ALA A 350 17.53 -23.11 -0.78
C ALA A 350 17.85 -24.29 0.17
N ALA A 351 19.12 -24.56 0.43
CA ALA A 351 19.54 -25.60 1.38
C ALA A 351 19.04 -25.28 2.80
N ALA A 352 19.13 -24.02 3.25
CA ALA A 352 18.64 -23.60 4.56
C ALA A 352 17.12 -23.73 4.68
N VAL A 353 16.37 -23.33 3.65
CA VAL A 353 14.90 -23.46 3.60
C VAL A 353 14.51 -24.94 3.62
N ALA A 354 15.11 -25.77 2.78
CA ALA A 354 14.81 -27.21 2.70
C ALA A 354 15.09 -27.93 4.03
N ALA A 355 16.15 -27.55 4.75
CA ALA A 355 16.49 -28.12 6.05
C ALA A 355 15.52 -27.65 7.16
N ALA A 356 15.04 -26.39 7.10
CA ALA A 356 14.19 -25.83 8.14
C ALA A 356 12.72 -26.27 8.01
N LEU A 357 12.18 -26.38 6.80
CA LEU A 357 10.75 -26.61 6.54
C LEU A 357 10.16 -27.85 7.23
N PRO A 358 10.80 -29.03 7.26
CA PRO A 358 10.20 -30.24 7.85
C PRO A 358 9.86 -30.11 9.32
N THR A 359 10.58 -29.25 10.06
CA THR A 359 10.39 -29.03 11.50
C THR A 359 9.78 -27.67 11.82
N ALA A 360 9.58 -26.82 10.81
CA ALA A 360 9.06 -25.47 11.00
C ALA A 360 7.64 -25.47 11.58
N ARG A 361 7.43 -24.62 12.57
CA ARG A 361 6.12 -24.32 13.15
C ARG A 361 5.83 -22.85 12.94
N PHE A 362 5.21 -22.54 11.80
CA PHE A 362 4.84 -21.17 11.50
C PHE A 362 3.61 -20.75 12.29
N TYR A 363 3.57 -19.46 12.68
CA TYR A 363 2.47 -18.83 13.42
C TYR A 363 2.08 -19.63 14.69
N PRO A 364 3.01 -19.88 15.62
CA PRO A 364 2.74 -20.74 16.80
C PRO A 364 1.67 -20.17 17.73
N ALA A 365 1.43 -18.85 17.69
CA ALA A 365 0.36 -18.16 18.42
C ALA A 365 -0.90 -17.89 17.56
N GLY A 366 -1.01 -18.52 16.39
CA GLY A 366 -2.06 -18.25 15.41
C GLY A 366 -1.70 -17.10 14.45
N VAL A 367 -2.51 -16.94 13.41
CA VAL A 367 -2.35 -15.88 12.40
C VAL A 367 -2.64 -14.52 13.06
N PRO A 368 -1.70 -13.54 12.99
CA PRO A 368 -1.90 -12.26 13.64
C PRO A 368 -3.00 -11.44 12.93
N ALA A 369 -3.96 -10.91 13.69
CA ALA A 369 -5.00 -10.03 13.17
C ALA A 369 -4.64 -8.54 13.37
N ASP A 370 -4.65 -8.06 14.61
CA ASP A 370 -4.48 -6.63 14.90
C ASP A 370 -3.19 -6.00 14.34
N PRO A 371 -2.00 -6.61 14.47
CA PRO A 371 -0.78 -5.96 14.00
C PRO A 371 -0.66 -5.89 12.48
N VAL A 372 -1.40 -6.70 11.72
CA VAL A 372 -1.30 -6.78 10.25
C VAL A 372 -2.50 -6.20 9.51
N LEU A 373 -3.65 -6.03 10.19
CA LEU A 373 -4.88 -5.55 9.59
C LEU A 373 -5.05 -4.03 9.72
N TRP A 374 -5.70 -3.46 8.72
CA TRP A 374 -6.05 -2.03 8.70
C TRP A 374 -7.02 -1.61 9.82
N ALA A 375 -7.74 -2.53 10.44
CA ALA A 375 -8.74 -2.21 11.46
C ALA A 375 -8.20 -1.32 12.59
N GLY A 376 -6.98 -1.61 13.10
CA GLY A 376 -6.32 -0.76 14.08
C GLY A 376 -5.98 0.64 13.57
N GLU A 377 -5.55 0.75 12.32
CA GLU A 377 -5.28 2.05 11.67
C GLU A 377 -6.58 2.79 11.38
N GLY A 378 -7.64 2.07 11.01
CA GLY A 378 -8.98 2.60 10.81
C GLY A 378 -9.55 3.22 12.09
N LYS A 379 -9.30 2.61 13.26
CA LYS A 379 -9.67 3.20 14.55
C LYS A 379 -8.97 4.53 14.78
N LYS A 380 -7.65 4.61 14.57
CA LYS A 380 -6.89 5.88 14.69
C LYS A 380 -7.44 6.97 13.76
N LEU A 381 -7.89 6.59 12.55
CA LEU A 381 -8.53 7.51 11.62
C LEU A 381 -9.88 8.00 12.16
N GLY A 382 -10.66 7.13 12.80
CA GLY A 382 -11.90 7.50 13.48
C GLY A 382 -11.67 8.47 14.62
N ASP A 383 -10.73 8.16 15.52
CA ASP A 383 -10.35 9.00 16.66
C ASP A 383 -9.89 10.41 16.18
N LEU A 384 -9.16 10.46 15.06
CA LEU A 384 -8.79 11.74 14.45
C LEU A 384 -10.00 12.53 14.00
N LEU A 385 -10.99 11.90 13.32
CA LEU A 385 -12.20 12.59 12.88
C LEU A 385 -13.02 13.14 14.06
N GLU A 386 -13.14 12.36 15.13
CA GLU A 386 -13.79 12.80 16.35
C GLU A 386 -13.10 14.03 16.96
N SER A 387 -11.76 14.01 17.03
CA SER A 387 -10.96 15.15 17.50
C SER A 387 -11.11 16.41 16.65
N LEU A 388 -11.49 16.26 15.37
CA LEU A 388 -11.77 17.35 14.44
C LEU A 388 -13.24 17.80 14.44
N GLY A 389 -14.10 17.20 15.30
CA GLY A 389 -15.52 17.48 15.36
C GLY A 389 -16.33 16.95 14.17
N LEU A 390 -15.82 15.93 13.47
CA LEU A 390 -16.40 15.36 12.25
C LEU A 390 -16.85 13.90 12.44
N GLY A 391 -16.74 13.38 13.66
CA GLY A 391 -17.19 12.04 14.03
C GLY A 391 -18.72 11.87 13.91
N PRO A 392 -19.21 10.61 13.94
CA PRO A 392 -20.62 10.34 13.95
C PRO A 392 -21.25 11.03 15.17
N THR A 393 -22.27 11.84 14.92
CA THR A 393 -23.12 12.34 16.01
C THR A 393 -23.93 11.13 16.50
N PHE A 394 -23.38 10.37 17.45
CA PHE A 394 -24.21 9.43 18.21
C PHE A 394 -25.28 10.26 18.90
N ALA A 395 -26.52 10.13 18.46
CA ALA A 395 -27.64 10.57 19.27
C ALA A 395 -27.48 9.87 20.63
N ALA A 396 -27.28 10.64 21.68
CA ALA A 396 -27.28 10.10 23.04
C ALA A 396 -28.52 9.23 23.19
N PRO A 397 -28.46 8.02 23.80
CA PRO A 397 -29.62 7.26 24.09
C PRO A 397 -30.52 8.17 24.92
N LEU A 398 -31.77 8.38 24.46
CA LEU A 398 -32.81 9.03 25.23
C LEU A 398 -32.94 8.28 26.56
N ALA A 399 -32.60 8.94 27.65
CA ALA A 399 -32.70 8.46 29.00
C ALA A 399 -34.19 8.23 29.39
#